data_eae8521a66917e4a2fb7729d3ae634d7
#
_entry.id   eae8521a66917e4a2fb7729d3ae634d7
#
_cell.length_a   1.000
_cell.length_b   1.000
_cell.length_c   1.000
_cell.angle_alpha   90.00
_cell.angle_beta   90.00
_cell.angle_gamma   90.00
#
_symmetry.space_group_name_H-M   'P 1'
#
loop_
_entity.id
_entity.type
_entity.pdbx_description
1 polymer ?
#
loop_
_entity_poly.entity_id
_entity_poly.type
_entity_poly.pdbx_seq_one_letter_code
_entity_poly.pdbx_strand_id
1 'polypeptide(L)'
;MFINNFDPVAFQIMSFEIRWYSLAYIFGIIIGWLLCKKKFIKNSDIGEKFDDYITYLIIGIILGGRIGYILFYNFSYYSENIFDIFKIWQGGMSFHGGLLGVIVSSYIFAKKNNQNIFSYLDQISLVAPIGIFFGRLANFINSELYGTTTDVLGLLFSLK
;
A
#
# COMPACT_ATOMS: atom_id res chain seq x y z
N MET A 1 -24.22 16.42 13.08
CA MET A 1 -22.76 16.47 12.90
C MET A 1 -22.21 15.12 13.31
N PHE A 2 -21.56 14.40 12.40
CA PHE A 2 -20.94 13.11 12.70
C PHE A 2 -19.53 13.37 13.27
N ILE A 3 -19.27 12.88 14.47
CA ILE A 3 -17.94 12.94 15.09
C ILE A 3 -17.33 11.56 14.99
N ASN A 4 -16.19 11.46 14.30
CA ASN A 4 -15.46 10.21 14.18
C ASN A 4 -14.65 9.96 15.47
N ASN A 5 -15.08 8.98 16.25
CA ASN A 5 -14.42 8.56 17.49
C ASN A 5 -13.95 7.10 17.41
N PHE A 6 -13.70 6.60 16.21
CA PHE A 6 -13.18 5.24 16.07
C PHE A 6 -11.76 5.13 16.63
N ASP A 7 -11.49 4.03 17.32
CA ASP A 7 -10.14 3.70 17.77
C ASP A 7 -9.32 3.24 16.55
N PRO A 8 -8.16 3.86 16.26
CA PRO A 8 -7.25 3.39 15.21
C PRO A 8 -6.71 1.98 15.43
N VAL A 9 -6.72 1.50 16.68
CA VAL A 9 -6.31 0.15 17.06
C VAL A 9 -7.50 -0.79 16.90
N ALA A 10 -7.37 -1.80 16.02
CA ALA A 10 -8.42 -2.78 15.82
C ALA A 10 -8.51 -3.77 17.00
N PHE A 11 -7.36 -4.23 17.46
CA PHE A 11 -7.23 -5.09 18.64
C PHE A 11 -5.78 -5.16 19.11
N GLN A 12 -5.59 -5.53 20.38
CA GLN A 12 -4.28 -5.74 20.98
C GLN A 12 -4.07 -7.21 21.28
N ILE A 13 -2.89 -7.71 20.95
CA ILE A 13 -2.43 -9.05 21.34
C ILE A 13 -1.18 -8.85 22.20
N MET A 14 -1.31 -9.07 23.50
CA MET A 14 -0.26 -8.78 24.48
C MET A 14 0.22 -7.32 24.39
N SER A 15 1.44 -7.08 23.93
CA SER A 15 2.04 -5.74 23.77
C SER A 15 1.99 -5.21 22.32
N PHE A 16 1.40 -5.96 21.40
CA PHE A 16 1.34 -5.59 20.00
C PHE A 16 -0.03 -5.01 19.64
N GLU A 17 -0.04 -3.77 19.16
CA GLU A 17 -1.24 -3.11 18.63
C GLU A 17 -1.40 -3.44 17.16
N ILE A 18 -2.51 -4.06 16.79
CA ILE A 18 -2.90 -4.28 15.39
C ILE A 18 -3.85 -3.17 14.98
N ARG A 19 -3.40 -2.34 14.04
CA ARG A 19 -4.14 -1.18 13.56
C ARG A 19 -4.99 -1.52 12.35
N TRP A 20 -6.13 -0.86 12.21
CA TRP A 20 -7.00 -0.99 11.04
C TRP A 20 -6.27 -0.76 9.73
N TYR A 21 -5.28 0.12 9.72
CA TYR A 21 -4.45 0.39 8.55
C TYR A 21 -3.68 -0.84 8.07
N SER A 22 -3.09 -1.58 8.99
CA SER A 22 -2.38 -2.84 8.66
C SER A 22 -3.33 -3.89 8.11
N LEU A 23 -4.52 -4.01 8.70
CA LEU A 23 -5.55 -4.93 8.21
C LEU A 23 -6.04 -4.55 6.82
N ALA A 24 -6.23 -3.26 6.56
CA ALA A 24 -6.64 -2.75 5.25
C ALA A 24 -5.66 -3.15 4.15
N TYR A 25 -4.35 -3.04 4.39
CA TYR A 25 -3.33 -3.49 3.45
C TYR A 25 -3.39 -5.00 3.23
N ILE A 26 -3.47 -5.78 4.32
CA ILE A 26 -3.55 -7.24 4.24
C ILE A 26 -4.78 -7.67 3.42
N PHE A 27 -5.95 -7.13 3.73
CA PHE A 27 -7.18 -7.42 2.99
C PHE A 27 -7.11 -6.99 1.53
N GLY A 28 -6.57 -5.81 1.25
CA GLY A 28 -6.38 -5.32 -0.11
C GLY A 28 -5.49 -6.24 -0.94
N ILE A 29 -4.38 -6.70 -0.38
CA ILE A 29 -3.44 -7.61 -1.04
C ILE A 29 -4.09 -8.99 -1.26
N ILE A 30 -4.70 -9.58 -0.24
CA ILE A 30 -5.32 -10.91 -0.33
C ILE A 30 -6.45 -10.91 -1.35
N ILE A 31 -7.36 -9.94 -1.28
CA ILE A 31 -8.50 -9.86 -2.21
C ILE A 31 -8.00 -9.60 -3.64
N GLY A 32 -7.04 -8.69 -3.81
CA GLY A 32 -6.44 -8.41 -5.10
C GLY A 32 -5.77 -9.65 -5.69
N TRP A 33 -4.97 -10.36 -4.91
CA TRP A 33 -4.33 -11.61 -5.32
C TRP A 33 -5.35 -12.68 -5.74
N LEU A 34 -6.40 -12.91 -4.93
CA LEU A 34 -7.43 -13.89 -5.24
C LEU A 34 -8.20 -13.55 -6.52
N LEU A 35 -8.52 -12.26 -6.73
CA LEU A 35 -9.23 -11.81 -7.93
C LEU A 35 -8.36 -11.93 -9.17
N CYS A 36 -7.10 -11.53 -9.11
CA CYS A 36 -6.18 -11.74 -10.21
C CYS A 36 -6.11 -13.21 -10.58
N LYS A 37 -5.81 -14.07 -9.61
CA LYS A 37 -5.59 -15.50 -9.85
C LYS A 37 -6.83 -16.23 -10.38
N LYS A 38 -8.03 -15.87 -9.88
CA LYS A 38 -9.28 -16.58 -10.25
C LYS A 38 -9.98 -16.00 -11.47
N LYS A 39 -9.89 -14.69 -11.72
CA LYS A 39 -10.73 -14.04 -12.72
C LYS A 39 -9.97 -13.36 -13.86
N PHE A 40 -8.84 -12.75 -13.56
CA PHE A 40 -8.16 -11.88 -14.53
C PHE A 40 -7.04 -12.57 -15.28
N ILE A 41 -6.31 -13.48 -14.63
CA ILE A 41 -5.22 -14.19 -15.27
C ILE A 41 -5.80 -15.33 -16.10
N LYS A 42 -5.71 -15.15 -17.43
CA LYS A 42 -6.12 -16.19 -18.41
C LYS A 42 -4.93 -16.95 -18.97
N ASN A 43 -3.74 -16.40 -18.85
CA ASN A 43 -2.50 -17.00 -19.32
C ASN A 43 -1.92 -17.91 -18.24
N SER A 44 -1.72 -19.20 -18.52
CA SER A 44 -1.18 -20.19 -17.60
C SER A 44 0.20 -19.82 -17.08
N ASP A 45 1.08 -19.31 -17.97
CA ASP A 45 2.47 -18.99 -17.62
C ASP A 45 2.55 -17.84 -16.60
N ILE A 46 1.65 -16.85 -16.73
CA ILE A 46 1.53 -15.75 -15.76
C ILE A 46 0.95 -16.30 -14.45
N GLY A 47 -0.07 -17.16 -14.53
CA GLY A 47 -0.75 -17.72 -13.37
C GLY A 47 0.15 -18.54 -12.48
N GLU A 48 0.99 -19.38 -13.05
CA GLU A 48 1.95 -20.21 -12.30
C GLU A 48 2.98 -19.39 -11.54
N LYS A 49 3.42 -18.25 -12.12
CA LYS A 49 4.43 -17.37 -11.53
C LYS A 49 3.87 -16.20 -10.72
N PHE A 50 2.55 -16.10 -10.62
CA PHE A 50 1.92 -14.92 -10.02
C PHE A 50 2.17 -14.81 -8.52
N ASP A 51 2.28 -15.92 -7.83
CA ASP A 51 2.56 -15.94 -6.38
C ASP A 51 3.98 -15.40 -6.09
N ASP A 52 4.95 -15.79 -6.91
CA ASP A 52 6.30 -15.24 -6.85
C ASP A 52 6.30 -13.73 -7.19
N TYR A 53 5.51 -13.34 -8.18
CA TYR A 53 5.38 -11.94 -8.55
C TYR A 53 4.86 -11.07 -7.40
N ILE A 54 3.84 -11.54 -6.67
CA ILE A 54 3.33 -10.83 -5.48
C ILE A 54 4.44 -10.62 -4.44
N THR A 55 5.30 -11.61 -4.25
CA THR A 55 6.45 -11.47 -3.33
C THR A 55 7.38 -10.34 -3.77
N TYR A 56 7.71 -10.28 -5.07
CA TYR A 56 8.51 -9.18 -5.63
C TYR A 56 7.84 -7.82 -5.45
N LEU A 57 6.52 -7.75 -5.65
CA LEU A 57 5.74 -6.54 -5.45
C LEU A 57 5.80 -6.04 -4.00
N ILE A 58 5.57 -6.92 -3.04
CA ILE A 58 5.59 -6.56 -1.61
C ILE A 58 6.97 -6.00 -1.25
N ILE A 59 8.04 -6.67 -1.64
CA ILE A 59 9.41 -6.20 -1.43
C ILE A 59 9.63 -4.84 -2.11
N GLY A 60 9.21 -4.71 -3.36
CA GLY A 60 9.32 -3.47 -4.13
C GLY A 60 8.59 -2.29 -3.49
N ILE A 61 7.36 -2.52 -3.01
CA ILE A 61 6.57 -1.49 -2.32
C ILE A 61 7.26 -1.04 -1.02
N ILE A 62 7.73 -1.99 -0.21
CA ILE A 62 8.38 -1.69 1.06
C ILE A 62 9.68 -0.92 0.83
N LEU A 63 10.55 -1.42 -0.04
CA LEU A 63 11.83 -0.79 -0.33
C LEU A 63 11.64 0.58 -1.00
N GLY A 64 10.81 0.63 -2.04
CA GLY A 64 10.53 1.86 -2.77
C GLY A 64 9.88 2.91 -1.89
N GLY A 65 8.88 2.53 -1.10
CA GLY A 65 8.21 3.42 -0.15
C GLY A 65 9.16 3.98 0.89
N ARG A 66 10.04 3.15 1.45
CA ARG A 66 11.03 3.56 2.44
C ARG A 66 12.11 4.47 1.85
N ILE A 67 12.69 4.08 0.73
CA ILE A 67 13.70 4.88 0.03
C ILE A 67 13.12 6.22 -0.39
N GLY A 68 11.92 6.22 -0.97
CA GLY A 68 11.24 7.45 -1.36
C GLY A 68 10.94 8.37 -0.17
N TYR A 69 10.56 7.82 0.98
CA TYR A 69 10.38 8.62 2.20
C TYR A 69 11.68 9.25 2.66
N ILE A 70 12.75 8.49 2.73
CA ILE A 70 14.08 8.98 3.13
C ILE A 70 14.54 10.11 2.22
N LEU A 71 14.47 9.91 0.91
CA LEU A 71 15.02 10.85 -0.05
C LEU A 71 14.22 12.17 -0.13
N PHE A 72 12.88 12.08 -0.08
CA PHE A 72 12.03 13.25 -0.35
C PHE A 72 11.49 13.95 0.90
N TYR A 73 11.41 13.26 2.04
CA TYR A 73 10.75 13.83 3.22
C TYR A 73 11.68 14.01 4.42
N ASN A 74 12.74 13.21 4.55
CA ASN A 74 13.52 13.23 5.79
C ASN A 74 15.01 12.94 5.59
N PHE A 75 15.57 13.42 4.48
CA PHE A 75 16.95 13.13 4.07
C PHE A 75 17.97 13.52 5.11
N SER A 76 17.84 14.72 5.69
CA SER A 76 18.80 15.23 6.68
C SER A 76 18.89 14.34 7.92
N TYR A 77 17.76 13.87 8.43
CA TYR A 77 17.74 12.97 9.58
C TYR A 77 18.45 11.64 9.29
N TYR A 78 18.12 11.02 8.15
CA TYR A 78 18.68 9.71 7.80
C TYR A 78 20.14 9.76 7.34
N SER A 79 20.65 10.91 6.91
CA SER A 79 22.07 11.10 6.64
C SER A 79 22.92 11.05 7.92
N GLU A 80 22.36 11.47 9.04
CA GLU A 80 23.01 11.41 10.35
C GLU A 80 22.73 10.08 11.07
N ASN A 81 21.58 9.41 10.76
CA ASN A 81 21.12 8.20 11.45
C ASN A 81 20.89 7.05 10.47
N ILE A 82 21.96 6.59 9.80
CA ILE A 82 21.88 5.60 8.71
C ILE A 82 21.21 4.28 9.13
N PHE A 83 21.43 3.83 10.35
CA PHE A 83 20.82 2.59 10.84
C PHE A 83 19.30 2.67 11.00
N ASP A 84 18.75 3.87 11.11
CA ASP A 84 17.29 4.07 11.24
C ASP A 84 16.55 3.86 9.91
N ILE A 85 17.29 3.78 8.81
CA ILE A 85 16.74 3.38 7.50
C ILE A 85 16.03 2.03 7.58
N PHE A 86 16.56 1.08 8.35
CA PHE A 86 16.02 -0.27 8.48
C PHE A 86 14.83 -0.38 9.45
N LYS A 87 14.56 0.65 10.25
CA LYS A 87 13.47 0.66 11.23
C LYS A 87 12.13 0.98 10.57
N ILE A 88 11.67 0.10 9.67
CA ILE A 88 10.40 0.29 8.92
C ILE A 88 9.17 0.33 9.84
N TRP A 89 9.24 -0.26 11.02
CA TRP A 89 8.17 -0.26 12.03
C TRP A 89 7.92 1.11 12.68
N GLN A 90 8.84 2.06 12.53
CA GLN A 90 8.66 3.44 13.01
C GLN A 90 7.81 4.30 12.08
N GLY A 91 7.32 3.71 10.97
CA GLY A 91 6.57 4.43 9.95
C GLY A 91 7.48 5.16 8.95
N GLY A 92 6.87 6.07 8.18
CA GLY A 92 7.58 6.83 7.13
C GLY A 92 7.69 6.05 5.83
N MET A 93 6.62 6.12 5.03
CA MET A 93 6.52 5.50 3.71
C MET A 93 6.03 6.54 2.70
N SER A 94 6.66 6.58 1.53
CA SER A 94 6.28 7.44 0.43
C SER A 94 5.38 6.70 -0.55
N PHE A 95 4.20 7.24 -0.86
CA PHE A 95 3.32 6.69 -1.89
C PHE A 95 4.01 6.63 -3.26
N HIS A 96 4.65 7.72 -3.67
CA HIS A 96 5.35 7.77 -4.96
C HIS A 96 6.54 6.80 -5.00
N GLY A 97 7.26 6.67 -3.89
CA GLY A 97 8.32 5.68 -3.77
C GLY A 97 7.79 4.26 -3.88
N GLY A 98 6.67 3.95 -3.24
CA GLY A 98 5.99 2.66 -3.35
C GLY A 98 5.54 2.36 -4.79
N LEU A 99 4.97 3.36 -5.49
CA LEU A 99 4.56 3.22 -6.89
C LEU A 99 5.76 2.93 -7.82
N LEU A 100 6.87 3.63 -7.63
CA LEU A 100 8.11 3.34 -8.34
C LEU A 100 8.62 1.94 -8.02
N GLY A 101 8.51 1.52 -6.77
CA GLY A 101 8.84 0.16 -6.33
C GLY A 101 8.03 -0.91 -7.05
N VAL A 102 6.72 -0.68 -7.27
CA VAL A 102 5.86 -1.56 -8.08
C VAL A 102 6.38 -1.67 -9.51
N ILE A 103 6.70 -0.54 -10.15
CA ILE A 103 7.16 -0.53 -11.54
C ILE A 103 8.52 -1.25 -11.66
N VAL A 104 9.47 -0.95 -10.78
CA VAL A 104 10.82 -1.54 -10.80
C VAL A 104 10.76 -3.04 -10.52
N SER A 105 10.01 -3.47 -9.50
CA SER A 105 9.87 -4.90 -9.18
C SER A 105 9.18 -5.68 -10.30
N SER A 106 8.16 -5.09 -10.93
CA SER A 106 7.49 -5.67 -12.10
C SER A 106 8.44 -5.81 -13.30
N TYR A 107 9.28 -4.80 -13.54
CA TYR A 107 10.28 -4.86 -14.60
C TYR A 107 11.31 -5.96 -14.34
N ILE A 108 11.86 -6.03 -13.14
CA ILE A 108 12.86 -7.05 -12.75
C ILE A 108 12.25 -8.45 -12.90
N PHE A 109 11.01 -8.64 -12.40
CA PHE A 109 10.34 -9.92 -12.47
C PHE A 109 10.02 -10.35 -13.90
N ALA A 110 9.48 -9.45 -14.72
CA ALA A 110 9.16 -9.70 -16.12
C ALA A 110 10.41 -10.06 -16.93
N LYS A 111 11.51 -9.30 -16.74
CA LYS A 111 12.79 -9.57 -17.39
C LYS A 111 13.37 -10.92 -17.00
N LYS A 112 13.34 -11.27 -15.72
CA LYS A 112 13.81 -12.59 -15.22
C LYS A 112 13.06 -13.75 -15.85
N ASN A 113 11.77 -13.57 -16.14
CA ASN A 113 10.90 -14.61 -16.66
C ASN A 113 10.70 -14.54 -18.20
N ASN A 114 11.40 -13.65 -18.90
CA ASN A 114 11.23 -13.40 -20.33
C ASN A 114 9.76 -13.08 -20.71
N GLN A 115 9.07 -12.33 -19.86
CA GLN A 115 7.66 -11.93 -20.03
C GLN A 115 7.55 -10.44 -20.28
N ASN A 116 6.41 -10.01 -20.81
CA ASN A 116 6.11 -8.59 -21.00
C ASN A 116 5.73 -7.96 -19.66
N ILE A 117 6.38 -6.86 -19.27
CA ILE A 117 6.07 -6.11 -18.06
C ILE A 117 4.60 -5.66 -18.00
N PHE A 118 4.04 -5.23 -19.13
CA PHE A 118 2.66 -4.75 -19.18
C PHE A 118 1.64 -5.82 -18.80
N SER A 119 1.93 -7.09 -19.09
CA SER A 119 1.06 -8.20 -18.69
C SER A 119 0.88 -8.30 -17.18
N TYR A 120 1.92 -7.94 -16.42
CA TYR A 120 1.87 -7.91 -14.95
C TYR A 120 1.26 -6.60 -14.43
N LEU A 121 1.64 -5.47 -15.00
CA LEU A 121 1.11 -4.16 -14.59
C LEU A 121 -0.40 -4.05 -14.83
N ASP A 122 -0.91 -4.63 -15.92
CA ASP A 122 -2.34 -4.68 -16.20
C ASP A 122 -3.11 -5.42 -15.11
N GLN A 123 -2.58 -6.55 -14.62
CA GLN A 123 -3.21 -7.30 -13.52
C GLN A 123 -3.28 -6.47 -12.24
N ILE A 124 -2.18 -5.77 -11.92
CA ILE A 124 -2.16 -4.91 -10.72
C ILE A 124 -3.09 -3.71 -10.88
N SER A 125 -3.15 -3.10 -12.06
CA SER A 125 -4.04 -1.97 -12.34
C SER A 125 -5.51 -2.33 -12.16
N LEU A 126 -5.92 -3.56 -12.50
CA LEU A 126 -7.28 -4.02 -12.32
C LEU A 126 -7.70 -4.15 -10.85
N VAL A 127 -6.76 -4.44 -9.95
CA VAL A 127 -7.04 -4.66 -8.52
C VAL A 127 -6.61 -3.48 -7.63
N ALA A 128 -5.82 -2.55 -8.15
CA ALA A 128 -5.36 -1.37 -7.40
C ALA A 128 -6.53 -0.56 -6.77
N PRO A 129 -7.69 -0.35 -7.44
CA PRO A 129 -8.83 0.35 -6.83
C PRO A 129 -9.33 -0.31 -5.55
N ILE A 130 -9.22 -1.63 -5.42
CA ILE A 130 -9.63 -2.37 -4.22
C ILE A 130 -8.71 -2.01 -3.06
N GLY A 131 -7.40 -2.02 -3.28
CA GLY A 131 -6.43 -1.61 -2.28
C GLY A 131 -6.62 -0.16 -1.85
N ILE A 132 -6.87 0.75 -2.82
CA ILE A 132 -7.16 2.16 -2.55
C ILE A 132 -8.44 2.30 -1.71
N PHE A 133 -9.48 1.54 -2.01
CA PHE A 133 -10.72 1.55 -1.24
C PHE A 133 -10.48 1.19 0.24
N PHE A 134 -9.78 0.10 0.50
CA PHE A 134 -9.45 -0.29 1.88
C PHE A 134 -8.54 0.71 2.57
N GLY A 135 -7.58 1.28 1.86
CA GLY A 135 -6.73 2.35 2.38
C GLY A 135 -7.53 3.60 2.77
N ARG A 136 -8.51 4.01 1.95
CA ARG A 136 -9.40 5.13 2.27
C ARG A 136 -10.33 4.84 3.46
N LEU A 137 -10.79 3.61 3.57
CA LEU A 137 -11.57 3.18 4.74
C LEU A 137 -10.74 3.27 6.03
N ALA A 138 -9.48 2.85 5.98
CA ALA A 138 -8.57 2.98 7.11
C ALA A 138 -8.26 4.45 7.45
N ASN A 139 -8.06 5.32 6.44
CA ASN A 139 -7.92 6.76 6.66
C ASN A 139 -9.15 7.36 7.35
N PHE A 140 -10.35 6.94 6.96
CA PHE A 140 -11.58 7.38 7.61
C PHE A 140 -11.62 6.96 9.08
N ILE A 141 -11.28 5.71 9.39
CA ILE A 141 -11.22 5.22 10.78
C ILE A 141 -10.18 5.99 11.59
N ASN A 142 -9.01 6.26 11.01
CA ASN A 142 -7.93 7.00 11.68
C ASN A 142 -8.16 8.52 11.73
N SER A 143 -9.24 9.04 11.16
CA SER A 143 -9.49 10.50 11.03
C SER A 143 -8.37 11.22 10.27
N GLU A 144 -7.84 10.59 9.22
CA GLU A 144 -6.74 11.10 8.40
C GLU A 144 -7.22 11.45 6.99
N LEU A 145 -6.57 12.44 6.34
CA LEU A 145 -6.78 12.82 4.94
C LEU A 145 -8.25 13.14 4.58
N TYR A 146 -8.92 13.84 5.46
CA TYR A 146 -10.33 14.16 5.36
C TYR A 146 -10.66 15.37 4.45
N GLY A 147 -9.72 15.91 3.74
CA GLY A 147 -9.95 17.05 2.84
C GLY A 147 -10.15 18.39 3.56
N THR A 148 -10.63 19.38 2.83
CA THR A 148 -10.88 20.74 3.35
C THR A 148 -12.36 20.92 3.71
N THR A 149 -12.63 21.77 4.69
CA THR A 149 -14.00 22.20 5.00
C THR A 149 -14.60 22.99 3.83
N THR A 150 -15.87 22.76 3.53
CA THR A 150 -16.61 23.47 2.49
C THR A 150 -17.94 23.97 3.04
N ASP A 151 -18.34 25.18 2.65
CA ASP A 151 -19.60 25.79 3.05
C ASP A 151 -20.76 25.39 2.12
N VAL A 152 -20.46 24.77 0.97
CA VAL A 152 -21.45 24.35 -0.02
C VAL A 152 -21.68 22.86 0.10
N LEU A 153 -22.79 22.48 0.76
CA LEU A 153 -23.32 21.10 0.79
C LEU A 153 -22.24 20.00 0.88
N GLY A 154 -21.17 20.33 1.54
CA GLY A 154 -20.14 19.38 1.89
C GLY A 154 -20.78 18.35 2.77
N LEU A 155 -20.88 17.15 2.28
CA LEU A 155 -21.33 16.00 3.01
C LEU A 155 -20.73 16.01 4.42
N LEU A 156 -21.52 16.49 5.40
CA LEU A 156 -21.71 16.03 6.76
C LEU A 156 -20.51 15.54 7.60
N PHE A 157 -19.28 15.70 7.16
CA PHE A 157 -18.12 15.26 7.91
C PHE A 157 -17.23 16.44 8.30
N SER A 158 -17.60 17.11 9.40
CA SER A 158 -16.65 17.92 10.13
C SER A 158 -15.92 17.01 11.11
N LEU A 159 -14.67 16.74 10.81
CA LEU A 159 -13.76 16.04 11.71
C LEU A 159 -13.09 17.11 12.58
N LYS A 160 -13.17 16.96 13.88
CA LYS A 160 -12.36 17.70 14.85
C LYS A 160 -11.19 16.86 15.26
#